data_eb8a9ffe7927499e350b3fe90cf8bcf7
#
_entry.id   eb8a9ffe7927499e350b3fe90cf8bcf7
#
_cell.length_a   1.000
_cell.length_b   1.000
_cell.length_c   1.000
_cell.angle_alpha   90.00
_cell.angle_beta   90.00
_cell.angle_gamma   90.00
#
_symmetry.space_group_name_H-M   'P 1'
#
loop_
_entity.id
_entity.type
_entity.pdbx_description
1 polymer ?
#
loop_
_entity_poly.entity_id
_entity_poly.type
_entity_poly.pdbx_seq_one_letter_code
_entity_poly.pdbx_strand_id
1 'polypeptide(L)'
;MARRNLTVSQRAALAVECQSFRDEIAHGIARRRANLTQVPDVAALPHRGARSRELAARAAEVSPRTIQNAALVRDADDELFARVLAGEVLVNRAASQITRRRRHSEIPPAPPLPTGPFSLIYADPPWQMGASGAGSAPEDHYPTMTLDEIAALEIPVGETSVLFLWAVNSLLPEALEVMGAWGFAYRANLVWVKPSIGPGNWARQRHELLLVGTRGQMRTPYEQDRPDSVIEAPRGRHSAKPEDAYLRIERAYPELTKCELFARGVPRPGWTAWGNEVTP
;
A
#
# COMPACT_ATOMS: atom_id res chain seq x y z
N MET A 1 3.40 23.75 -39.61
CA MET A 1 3.87 23.10 -38.34
C MET A 1 2.64 22.69 -37.55
N ALA A 2 2.39 21.39 -37.41
CA ALA A 2 1.25 20.90 -36.61
C ALA A 2 1.53 21.25 -35.13
N ARG A 3 0.66 22.05 -34.52
CA ARG A 3 0.64 22.24 -33.08
C ARG A 3 0.31 20.88 -32.45
N ARG A 4 1.33 20.17 -31.92
CA ARG A 4 1.09 18.96 -31.12
C ARG A 4 0.28 19.38 -29.90
N ASN A 5 -0.95 18.87 -29.78
CA ASN A 5 -1.76 19.06 -28.60
C ASN A 5 -1.11 18.28 -27.44
N LEU A 6 -0.34 19.00 -26.61
CA LEU A 6 0.31 18.43 -25.43
C LEU A 6 -0.76 18.00 -24.41
N THR A 7 -0.58 16.84 -23.82
CA THR A 7 -1.45 16.38 -22.71
C THR A 7 -1.25 17.26 -21.47
N VAL A 8 -2.19 17.20 -20.54
CA VAL A 8 -2.11 17.89 -19.24
C VAL A 8 -0.79 17.56 -18.52
N SER A 9 -0.38 16.28 -18.56
CA SER A 9 0.88 15.80 -17.94
C SER A 9 2.11 16.41 -18.60
N GLN A 10 2.15 16.46 -19.94
CA GLN A 10 3.25 17.06 -20.69
C GLN A 10 3.35 18.57 -20.48
N ARG A 11 2.20 19.27 -20.46
CA ARG A 11 2.20 20.73 -20.16
C ARG A 11 2.74 21.03 -18.75
N ALA A 12 2.34 20.23 -17.76
CA ALA A 12 2.85 20.39 -16.41
C ALA A 12 4.34 20.11 -16.29
N ALA A 13 4.83 19.06 -16.93
CA ALA A 13 6.26 18.71 -16.94
C ALA A 13 7.10 19.79 -17.63
N LEU A 14 6.68 20.29 -18.79
CA LEU A 14 7.36 21.39 -19.48
C LEU A 14 7.37 22.68 -18.66
N ALA A 15 6.28 23.00 -17.97
CA ALA A 15 6.22 24.19 -17.11
C ALA A 15 7.21 24.11 -15.96
N VAL A 16 7.40 22.93 -15.36
CA VAL A 16 8.37 22.68 -14.30
C VAL A 16 9.78 22.78 -14.83
N GLU A 17 10.06 22.19 -15.99
CA GLU A 17 11.37 22.27 -16.65
C GLU A 17 11.75 23.72 -16.97
N CYS A 18 10.84 24.48 -17.56
CA CYS A 18 11.06 25.89 -17.84
C CYS A 18 11.29 26.73 -16.57
N GLN A 19 10.60 26.44 -15.49
CA GLN A 19 10.77 27.12 -14.21
C GLN A 19 12.14 26.82 -13.61
N SER A 20 12.56 25.57 -13.61
CA SER A 20 13.89 25.13 -13.18
C SER A 20 15.00 25.87 -13.92
N PHE A 21 14.91 25.92 -15.24
CA PHE A 21 15.88 26.65 -16.08
C PHE A 21 15.90 28.15 -15.76
N ARG A 22 14.75 28.78 -15.52
CA ARG A 22 14.70 30.19 -15.11
C ARG A 22 15.32 30.44 -13.75
N ASP A 23 15.11 29.53 -12.80
CA ASP A 23 15.68 29.62 -11.47
C ASP A 23 17.21 29.46 -11.50
N GLU A 24 17.73 28.55 -12.33
CA GLU A 24 19.17 28.40 -12.56
C GLU A 24 19.82 29.65 -13.17
N ILE A 25 19.17 30.26 -14.16
CA ILE A 25 19.64 31.51 -14.74
C ILE A 25 19.63 32.63 -13.69
N ALA A 26 18.55 32.76 -12.91
CA ALA A 26 18.44 33.75 -11.86
C ALA A 26 19.51 33.59 -10.78
N HIS A 27 19.80 32.35 -10.35
CA HIS A 27 20.88 32.04 -9.42
C HIS A 27 22.28 32.31 -10.02
N GLY A 28 22.47 32.02 -11.30
CA GLY A 28 23.72 32.34 -12.01
C GLY A 28 23.99 33.84 -12.09
N ILE A 29 22.94 34.64 -12.38
CA ILE A 29 23.03 36.11 -12.40
C ILE A 29 23.28 36.66 -10.98
N ALA A 30 22.59 36.12 -9.96
CA ALA A 30 22.76 36.50 -8.56
C ALA A 30 24.20 36.24 -8.05
N ARG A 31 24.77 35.07 -8.36
CA ARG A 31 26.20 34.75 -8.06
C ARG A 31 27.17 35.70 -8.74
N ARG A 32 26.97 36.03 -10.02
CA ARG A 32 27.82 37.01 -10.73
C ARG A 32 27.72 38.41 -10.11
N ARG A 33 26.54 38.84 -9.70
CA ARG A 33 26.33 40.11 -9.00
C ARG A 33 26.99 40.12 -7.63
N ALA A 34 26.86 39.04 -6.85
CA ALA A 34 27.48 38.91 -5.52
C ALA A 34 29.01 38.93 -5.59
N ASN A 35 29.59 38.37 -6.68
CA ASN A 35 31.06 38.43 -6.93
C ASN A 35 31.53 39.81 -7.39
N LEU A 36 30.63 40.68 -7.88
CA LEU A 36 30.96 42.03 -8.35
C LEU A 36 30.73 43.10 -7.27
N THR A 37 29.92 42.82 -6.26
CA THR A 37 29.65 43.68 -5.14
C THR A 37 29.89 42.91 -3.86
N GLN A 38 30.92 43.24 -3.11
CA GLN A 38 31.18 42.74 -1.75
C GLN A 38 30.05 43.21 -0.80
N VAL A 39 28.86 42.69 -0.92
CA VAL A 39 27.77 42.95 -0.01
C VAL A 39 27.37 41.61 0.63
N PRO A 40 27.46 41.48 1.96
CA PRO A 40 27.01 40.32 2.67
C PRO A 40 25.49 40.28 2.75
N ASP A 41 24.96 39.07 2.81
CA ASP A 41 23.58 38.72 3.18
C ASP A 41 22.56 38.53 2.06
N VAL A 42 22.60 37.32 1.45
CA VAL A 42 21.54 36.78 0.56
C VAL A 42 20.60 35.83 1.36
N ALA A 43 20.65 35.88 2.69
CA ALA A 43 19.87 34.97 3.57
C ALA A 43 18.38 35.35 3.72
N ALA A 44 17.92 36.45 3.10
CA ALA A 44 16.58 37.00 3.33
C ALA A 44 15.69 37.07 2.07
N LEU A 45 15.74 36.06 1.17
CA LEU A 45 14.72 35.97 0.13
C LEU A 45 13.58 35.05 0.60
N PRO A 46 12.34 35.61 0.71
CA PRO A 46 11.21 34.83 1.18
C PRO A 46 10.92 33.63 0.26
N HIS A 47 10.55 32.52 0.85
CA HIS A 47 10.11 31.30 0.15
C HIS A 47 9.03 31.61 -0.91
N ARG A 48 9.43 31.81 -2.14
CA ARG A 48 8.57 32.11 -3.30
C ARG A 48 7.81 30.87 -3.84
N GLY A 49 7.87 29.72 -3.17
CA GLY A 49 7.43 28.45 -3.72
C GLY A 49 5.93 28.35 -4.06
N ALA A 50 5.04 29.03 -3.36
CA ALA A 50 3.60 28.93 -3.61
C ALA A 50 3.16 29.78 -4.82
N ARG A 51 3.54 31.07 -4.85
CA ARG A 51 3.19 31.97 -5.97
C ARG A 51 3.79 31.53 -7.31
N SER A 52 5.00 30.98 -7.31
CA SER A 52 5.67 30.48 -8.50
C SER A 52 4.93 29.30 -9.12
N ARG A 53 4.44 28.37 -8.29
CA ARG A 53 3.65 27.22 -8.76
C ARG A 53 2.28 27.61 -9.31
N GLU A 54 1.62 28.58 -8.71
CA GLU A 54 0.34 29.11 -9.22
C GLU A 54 0.51 29.80 -10.58
N LEU A 55 1.58 30.57 -10.77
CA LEU A 55 1.90 31.19 -12.05
C LEU A 55 2.23 30.14 -13.13
N ALA A 56 3.02 29.13 -12.79
CA ALA A 56 3.33 28.02 -13.69
C ALA A 56 2.07 27.22 -14.06
N ALA A 57 1.17 26.99 -13.10
CA ALA A 57 -0.09 26.29 -13.32
C ALA A 57 -1.02 27.04 -14.27
N ARG A 58 -1.14 28.37 -14.09
CA ARG A 58 -1.91 29.23 -15.00
C ARG A 58 -1.33 29.26 -16.41
N ALA A 59 0.00 29.42 -16.52
CA ALA A 59 0.68 29.47 -17.81
C ALA A 59 0.57 28.14 -18.60
N ALA A 60 0.55 27.02 -17.90
CA ALA A 60 0.41 25.67 -18.48
C ALA A 60 -1.06 25.23 -18.62
N GLU A 61 -2.03 26.01 -18.15
CA GLU A 61 -3.46 25.65 -18.11
C GLU A 61 -3.70 24.29 -17.40
N VAL A 62 -3.08 24.11 -16.24
CA VAL A 62 -3.20 22.92 -15.39
C VAL A 62 -3.46 23.31 -13.94
N SER A 63 -3.82 22.33 -13.09
CA SER A 63 -3.99 22.59 -11.66
C SER A 63 -2.65 22.80 -10.96
N PRO A 64 -2.57 23.61 -9.86
CA PRO A 64 -1.38 23.73 -9.04
C PRO A 64 -0.88 22.37 -8.50
N ARG A 65 -1.81 21.46 -8.22
CA ARG A 65 -1.50 20.08 -7.80
C ARG A 65 -0.75 19.30 -8.87
N THR A 66 -1.12 19.49 -10.14
CA THR A 66 -0.46 18.84 -11.27
C THR A 66 0.99 19.33 -11.42
N ILE A 67 1.23 20.64 -11.24
CA ILE A 67 2.60 21.22 -11.19
C ILE A 67 3.39 20.64 -10.02
N GLN A 68 2.79 20.55 -8.84
CA GLN A 68 3.44 19.96 -7.66
C GLN A 68 3.84 18.50 -7.91
N ASN A 69 2.97 17.72 -8.53
CA ASN A 69 3.27 16.33 -8.89
C ASN A 69 4.39 16.24 -9.93
N ALA A 70 4.42 17.13 -10.93
CA ALA A 70 5.50 17.16 -11.91
C ALA A 70 6.86 17.51 -11.28
N ALA A 71 6.88 18.49 -10.38
CA ALA A 71 8.08 18.85 -9.62
C ALA A 71 8.56 17.69 -8.74
N LEU A 72 7.64 16.99 -8.05
CA LEU A 72 7.98 15.82 -7.24
C LEU A 72 8.67 14.72 -8.07
N VAL A 73 8.16 14.46 -9.28
CA VAL A 73 8.72 13.42 -10.15
C VAL A 73 10.10 13.84 -10.65
N ARG A 74 10.27 15.09 -11.13
CA ARG A 74 11.55 15.64 -11.57
C ARG A 74 12.62 15.53 -10.49
N ASP A 75 12.29 15.94 -9.26
CA ASP A 75 13.23 16.00 -8.14
C ASP A 75 13.62 14.61 -7.60
N ALA A 76 12.89 13.57 -7.98
CA ALA A 76 13.06 12.22 -7.45
C ALA A 76 13.54 11.17 -8.46
N ASP A 77 13.25 11.34 -9.77
CA ASP A 77 13.51 10.32 -10.79
C ASP A 77 13.51 10.94 -12.18
N ASP A 78 14.71 11.26 -12.69
CA ASP A 78 14.92 11.91 -14.00
C ASP A 78 14.42 11.04 -15.16
N GLU A 79 14.58 9.71 -15.08
CA GLU A 79 14.12 8.79 -16.12
C GLU A 79 12.61 8.75 -16.18
N LEU A 80 11.96 8.63 -15.03
CA LEU A 80 10.50 8.67 -14.93
C LEU A 80 9.95 10.03 -15.39
N PHE A 81 10.65 11.12 -15.09
CA PHE A 81 10.27 12.45 -15.55
C PHE A 81 10.39 12.59 -17.07
N ALA A 82 11.45 12.06 -17.69
CA ALA A 82 11.58 12.02 -19.14
C ALA A 82 10.43 11.25 -19.81
N ARG A 83 9.96 10.16 -19.22
CA ARG A 83 8.79 9.40 -19.69
C ARG A 83 7.48 10.19 -19.57
N VAL A 84 7.34 11.04 -18.54
CA VAL A 84 6.20 11.97 -18.43
C VAL A 84 6.25 13.03 -19.53
N LEU A 85 7.43 13.59 -19.84
CA LEU A 85 7.65 14.53 -20.94
C LEU A 85 7.34 13.89 -22.30
N ALA A 86 7.72 12.63 -22.50
CA ALA A 86 7.41 11.87 -23.71
C ALA A 86 5.89 11.57 -23.85
N GLY A 87 5.13 11.68 -22.76
CA GLY A 87 3.69 11.38 -22.73
C GLY A 87 3.39 9.89 -22.52
N GLU A 88 4.37 9.08 -22.18
CA GLU A 88 4.25 7.64 -21.93
C GLU A 88 3.58 7.36 -20.57
N VAL A 89 3.80 8.24 -19.58
CA VAL A 89 3.28 8.11 -18.22
C VAL A 89 2.55 9.38 -17.82
N LEU A 90 1.38 9.23 -17.19
CA LEU A 90 0.65 10.35 -16.61
C LEU A 90 1.39 10.88 -15.37
N VAL A 91 1.51 12.20 -15.25
CA VAL A 91 2.21 12.85 -14.13
C VAL A 91 1.68 12.44 -12.76
N ASN A 92 0.37 12.28 -12.61
CA ASN A 92 -0.22 11.86 -11.34
C ASN A 92 0.17 10.41 -10.98
N ARG A 93 0.23 9.52 -11.99
CA ARG A 93 0.68 8.14 -11.82
C ARG A 93 2.16 8.07 -11.44
N ALA A 94 3.00 8.86 -12.08
CA ALA A 94 4.41 8.98 -11.75
C ALA A 94 4.62 9.52 -10.32
N ALA A 95 3.89 10.57 -9.91
CA ALA A 95 3.96 11.12 -8.57
C ALA A 95 3.50 10.12 -7.49
N SER A 96 2.44 9.35 -7.75
CA SER A 96 2.01 8.27 -6.87
C SER A 96 3.10 7.20 -6.71
N GLN A 97 3.79 6.84 -7.81
CA GLN A 97 4.89 5.89 -7.79
C GLN A 97 6.07 6.37 -6.93
N ILE A 98 6.46 7.65 -7.06
CA ILE A 98 7.50 8.25 -6.20
C ILE A 98 7.08 8.27 -4.73
N THR A 99 5.85 8.72 -4.45
CA THR A 99 5.33 8.77 -3.08
C THR A 99 5.30 7.37 -2.44
N ARG A 100 4.93 6.35 -3.22
CA ARG A 100 4.97 4.95 -2.80
C ARG A 100 6.39 4.50 -2.48
N ARG A 101 7.37 4.71 -3.40
CA ARG A 101 8.78 4.35 -3.17
C ARG A 101 9.32 4.98 -1.89
N ARG A 102 9.02 6.26 -1.62
CA ARG A 102 9.44 6.96 -0.39
C ARG A 102 8.83 6.31 0.86
N ARG A 103 7.52 6.06 0.87
CA ARG A 103 6.86 5.37 1.99
C ARG A 103 7.45 3.98 2.23
N HIS A 104 7.72 3.22 1.16
CA HIS A 104 8.33 1.90 1.29
C HIS A 104 9.73 1.96 1.89
N SER A 105 10.54 2.97 1.56
CA SER A 105 11.88 3.14 2.13
C SER A 105 11.85 3.62 3.60
N GLU A 106 10.76 4.21 4.06
CA GLU A 106 10.56 4.64 5.44
C GLU A 106 10.06 3.51 6.37
N ILE A 107 9.49 2.43 5.80
CA ILE A 107 9.01 1.30 6.57
C ILE A 107 10.20 0.39 6.90
N PRO A 108 10.48 0.13 8.19
CA PRO A 108 11.55 -0.77 8.57
C PRO A 108 11.29 -2.18 8.03
N PRO A 109 12.34 -2.98 7.76
CA PRO A 109 12.17 -4.37 7.39
C PRO A 109 11.42 -5.11 8.49
N ALA A 110 10.65 -6.15 8.10
CA ALA A 110 9.96 -6.98 9.07
C ALA A 110 10.98 -7.58 10.07
N PRO A 111 10.64 -7.63 11.36
CA PRO A 111 11.46 -8.33 12.32
C PRO A 111 11.55 -9.83 11.96
N PRO A 112 12.50 -10.58 12.51
CA PRO A 112 12.49 -12.04 12.36
C PRO A 112 11.15 -12.64 12.77
N LEU A 113 10.72 -13.70 12.09
CA LEU A 113 9.50 -14.43 12.46
C LEU A 113 9.60 -14.91 13.92
N PRO A 114 8.49 -14.90 14.67
CA PRO A 114 8.51 -15.32 16.07
C PRO A 114 8.83 -16.81 16.18
N THR A 115 9.46 -17.19 17.28
CA THR A 115 9.74 -18.60 17.58
C THR A 115 8.43 -19.34 17.86
N GLY A 116 8.11 -20.36 17.04
CA GLY A 116 6.95 -21.23 17.22
C GLY A 116 7.25 -22.48 18.04
N PRO A 117 6.41 -23.54 17.94
CA PRO A 117 5.31 -23.64 16.98
C PRO A 117 3.99 -23.05 17.50
N PHE A 118 3.17 -22.50 16.59
CA PHE A 118 1.81 -22.04 16.87
C PHE A 118 0.78 -23.01 16.29
N SER A 119 -0.31 -23.22 17.03
CA SER A 119 -1.39 -24.09 16.61
C SER A 119 -2.52 -23.35 15.88
N LEU A 120 -2.52 -22.03 15.93
CA LEU A 120 -3.44 -21.17 15.20
C LEU A 120 -2.66 -20.03 14.54
N ILE A 121 -2.80 -19.91 13.23
CA ILE A 121 -2.26 -18.81 12.44
C ILE A 121 -3.43 -17.98 11.91
N TYR A 122 -3.36 -16.67 12.10
CA TYR A 122 -4.25 -15.69 11.47
C TYR A 122 -3.38 -14.77 10.62
N ALA A 123 -3.72 -14.58 9.36
CA ALA A 123 -2.88 -13.85 8.44
C ALA A 123 -3.70 -12.94 7.52
N ASP A 124 -3.24 -11.69 7.37
CA ASP A 124 -3.75 -10.72 6.39
C ASP A 124 -2.59 -10.23 5.52
N PRO A 125 -2.13 -11.05 4.55
CA PRO A 125 -0.99 -10.69 3.72
C PRO A 125 -1.21 -9.38 2.97
N PRO A 126 -0.15 -8.58 2.77
CA PRO A 126 -0.19 -7.36 1.98
C PRO A 126 -0.16 -7.71 0.48
N TRP A 127 -1.25 -8.29 -0.02
CA TRP A 127 -1.38 -8.77 -1.39
C TRP A 127 -1.03 -7.71 -2.43
N GLN A 128 -0.16 -8.06 -3.37
CA GLN A 128 0.07 -7.25 -4.56
C GLN A 128 -1.09 -7.47 -5.53
N MET A 129 -1.91 -6.45 -5.73
CA MET A 129 -2.95 -6.47 -6.75
C MET A 129 -2.32 -6.13 -8.09
N GLY A 130 -2.44 -7.00 -9.09
CA GLY A 130 -1.96 -6.73 -10.44
C GLY A 130 -2.53 -5.42 -10.99
N ALA A 131 -1.86 -4.80 -11.95
CA ALA A 131 -2.15 -3.49 -12.55
C ALA A 131 -3.50 -3.38 -13.29
N SER A 132 -4.59 -3.79 -12.68
CA SER A 132 -5.95 -3.57 -13.18
C SER A 132 -6.39 -2.15 -12.86
N GLY A 133 -6.24 -1.29 -13.82
CA GLY A 133 -6.33 0.15 -13.83
C GLY A 133 -7.67 0.78 -13.49
N ALA A 134 -8.25 0.59 -12.33
CA ALA A 134 -9.37 1.41 -11.88
C ALA A 134 -9.43 1.47 -10.34
N GLY A 135 -8.98 2.57 -9.79
CA GLY A 135 -9.06 2.88 -8.36
C GLY A 135 -7.68 2.97 -7.70
N SER A 136 -7.60 3.55 -6.51
CA SER A 136 -6.39 3.51 -5.68
C SER A 136 -6.09 2.05 -5.32
N ALA A 137 -5.02 1.51 -5.90
CA ALA A 137 -4.57 0.17 -5.60
C ALA A 137 -4.01 0.12 -4.15
N PRO A 138 -4.09 -1.02 -3.45
CA PRO A 138 -3.48 -1.17 -2.13
C PRO A 138 -2.02 -0.75 -2.08
N GLU A 139 -1.29 -0.94 -3.19
CA GLU A 139 0.10 -0.52 -3.35
C GLU A 139 0.32 0.99 -3.16
N ASP A 140 -0.73 1.82 -3.27
CA ASP A 140 -0.64 3.26 -3.03
C ASP A 140 -0.58 3.61 -1.53
N HIS A 141 -0.90 2.64 -0.65
CA HIS A 141 -1.06 2.89 0.79
C HIS A 141 0.00 2.21 1.66
N TYR A 142 0.47 1.01 1.29
CA TYR A 142 1.45 0.23 2.06
C TYR A 142 2.28 -0.70 1.15
N PRO A 143 3.47 -1.16 1.60
CA PRO A 143 4.26 -2.15 0.87
C PRO A 143 3.45 -3.41 0.65
N THR A 144 3.44 -3.88 -0.58
CA THR A 144 2.84 -5.16 -0.93
C THR A 144 3.92 -6.20 -1.16
N MET A 145 3.59 -7.47 -0.96
CA MET A 145 4.43 -8.61 -1.28
C MET A 145 3.87 -9.34 -2.49
N THR A 146 4.76 -9.89 -3.29
CA THR A 146 4.39 -10.78 -4.38
C THR A 146 3.85 -12.11 -3.84
N LEU A 147 3.13 -12.85 -4.67
CA LEU A 147 2.66 -14.20 -4.32
C LEU A 147 3.81 -15.11 -3.87
N ASP A 148 4.90 -15.11 -4.65
CA ASP A 148 6.08 -15.93 -4.36
C ASP A 148 6.73 -15.57 -3.02
N GLU A 149 6.84 -14.27 -2.69
CA GLU A 149 7.37 -13.81 -1.41
C GLU A 149 6.50 -14.24 -0.23
N ILE A 150 5.17 -14.18 -0.37
CA ILE A 150 4.25 -14.62 0.69
C ILE A 150 4.31 -16.15 0.83
N ALA A 151 4.25 -16.88 -0.28
CA ALA A 151 4.28 -18.35 -0.28
C ALA A 151 5.59 -18.92 0.27
N ALA A 152 6.72 -18.21 0.05
CA ALA A 152 8.05 -18.63 0.51
C ALA A 152 8.28 -18.38 2.02
N LEU A 153 7.37 -17.74 2.74
CA LEU A 153 7.54 -17.53 4.18
C LEU A 153 7.49 -18.85 4.94
N GLU A 154 8.54 -19.12 5.69
CA GLU A 154 8.61 -20.26 6.64
C GLU A 154 7.86 -19.91 7.93
N ILE A 155 6.54 -19.92 7.86
CA ILE A 155 5.69 -19.51 8.99
C ILE A 155 5.86 -20.43 10.20
N PRO A 156 5.81 -19.90 11.45
CA PRO A 156 6.11 -20.65 12.68
C PRO A 156 4.93 -21.56 13.13
N VAL A 157 4.57 -22.53 12.31
CA VAL A 157 3.38 -23.36 12.45
C VAL A 157 3.71 -24.76 12.99
N GLY A 158 2.85 -25.30 13.86
CA GLY A 158 2.95 -26.66 14.37
C GLY A 158 2.46 -27.72 13.38
N GLU A 159 2.74 -28.99 13.68
CA GLU A 159 2.29 -30.14 12.86
C GLU A 159 0.77 -30.24 12.78
N THR A 160 0.07 -29.91 13.86
CA THR A 160 -1.39 -29.84 13.94
C THR A 160 -1.82 -28.40 14.19
N SER A 161 -2.46 -27.80 13.19
CA SER A 161 -2.74 -26.36 13.22
C SER A 161 -3.94 -25.98 12.35
N VAL A 162 -4.53 -24.83 12.67
CA VAL A 162 -5.58 -24.15 11.87
C VAL A 162 -5.06 -22.81 11.36
N LEU A 163 -5.37 -22.49 10.11
CA LEU A 163 -5.08 -21.23 9.46
C LEU A 163 -6.37 -20.47 9.17
N PHE A 164 -6.36 -19.19 9.50
CA PHE A 164 -7.35 -18.21 9.05
C PHE A 164 -6.64 -17.18 8.16
N LEU A 165 -6.91 -17.23 6.85
CA LEU A 165 -6.21 -16.43 5.85
C LEU A 165 -7.18 -15.45 5.16
N TRP A 166 -6.96 -14.15 5.33
CA TRP A 166 -7.72 -13.15 4.62
C TRP A 166 -7.35 -13.09 3.14
N ALA A 167 -8.38 -13.06 2.31
CA ALA A 167 -8.24 -12.92 0.87
C ALA A 167 -9.26 -11.92 0.33
N VAL A 168 -8.80 -11.06 -0.57
CA VAL A 168 -9.73 -10.31 -1.42
C VAL A 168 -10.27 -11.25 -2.50
N ASN A 169 -11.54 -11.08 -2.85
CA ASN A 169 -12.24 -12.02 -3.74
C ASN A 169 -11.56 -12.22 -5.11
N SER A 170 -10.88 -11.18 -5.62
CA SER A 170 -10.15 -11.23 -6.89
C SER A 170 -8.85 -12.04 -6.83
N LEU A 171 -8.34 -12.37 -5.65
CA LEU A 171 -7.10 -13.11 -5.41
C LEU A 171 -7.37 -14.44 -4.70
N LEU A 172 -8.59 -14.99 -4.84
CA LEU A 172 -8.92 -16.29 -4.22
C LEU A 172 -8.04 -17.43 -4.70
N PRO A 173 -7.73 -17.58 -6.02
CA PRO A 173 -6.81 -18.62 -6.49
C PRO A 173 -5.42 -18.49 -5.84
N GLU A 174 -4.86 -17.29 -5.80
CA GLU A 174 -3.55 -16.99 -5.22
C GLU A 174 -3.54 -17.26 -3.70
N ALA A 175 -4.61 -16.92 -3.01
CA ALA A 175 -4.73 -17.21 -1.57
C ALA A 175 -4.80 -18.70 -1.27
N LEU A 176 -5.45 -19.50 -2.13
CA LEU A 176 -5.44 -20.95 -2.01
C LEU A 176 -4.06 -21.55 -2.32
N GLU A 177 -3.31 -20.96 -3.25
CA GLU A 177 -1.94 -21.37 -3.54
C GLU A 177 -1.02 -21.11 -2.34
N VAL A 178 -1.07 -19.91 -1.72
CA VAL A 178 -0.34 -19.59 -0.48
C VAL A 178 -0.73 -20.55 0.64
N MET A 179 -2.02 -20.81 0.84
CA MET A 179 -2.50 -21.78 1.82
C MET A 179 -1.87 -23.17 1.62
N GLY A 180 -1.81 -23.64 0.38
CA GLY A 180 -1.17 -24.90 0.01
C GLY A 180 0.34 -24.90 0.24
N ALA A 181 1.04 -23.84 -0.13
CA ALA A 181 2.47 -23.65 0.07
C ALA A 181 2.85 -23.69 1.57
N TRP A 182 2.00 -23.15 2.44
CA TRP A 182 2.15 -23.22 3.91
C TRP A 182 1.76 -24.58 4.50
N GLY A 183 1.35 -25.54 3.65
CA GLY A 183 1.02 -26.93 4.06
C GLY A 183 -0.38 -27.09 4.66
N PHE A 184 -1.30 -26.17 4.38
CA PHE A 184 -2.69 -26.26 4.83
C PHE A 184 -3.63 -26.74 3.73
N ALA A 185 -4.59 -27.57 4.11
CA ALA A 185 -5.69 -27.99 3.26
C ALA A 185 -6.92 -27.11 3.53
N TYR A 186 -7.51 -26.53 2.50
CA TYR A 186 -8.73 -25.74 2.60
C TYR A 186 -9.89 -26.55 3.17
N ARG A 187 -10.68 -25.95 4.07
CA ARG A 187 -11.85 -26.56 4.73
C ARG A 187 -13.14 -25.78 4.54
N ALA A 188 -13.07 -24.46 4.74
CA ALA A 188 -14.23 -23.59 4.72
C ALA A 188 -13.79 -22.14 4.52
N ASN A 189 -14.74 -21.22 4.45
CA ASN A 189 -14.45 -19.79 4.57
C ASN A 189 -15.57 -19.10 5.37
N LEU A 190 -15.20 -17.98 5.98
CA LEU A 190 -16.14 -16.98 6.47
C LEU A 190 -16.14 -15.80 5.50
N VAL A 191 -17.27 -15.10 5.41
CA VAL A 191 -17.46 -13.97 4.50
C VAL A 191 -17.70 -12.72 5.31
N TRP A 192 -16.80 -11.74 5.21
CA TRP A 192 -17.05 -10.42 5.80
C TRP A 192 -17.81 -9.55 4.83
N VAL A 193 -19.10 -9.32 5.10
CA VAL A 193 -19.99 -8.45 4.33
C VAL A 193 -19.85 -7.00 4.81
N LYS A 194 -19.57 -6.10 3.87
CA LYS A 194 -19.40 -4.66 4.12
C LYS A 194 -20.66 -3.89 3.77
N PRO A 195 -21.02 -2.83 4.52
CA PRO A 195 -22.20 -2.02 4.21
C PRO A 195 -22.15 -1.35 2.84
N SER A 196 -20.96 -0.90 2.43
CA SER A 196 -20.75 -0.18 1.18
C SER A 196 -20.26 -1.08 0.05
N ILE A 197 -20.79 -0.83 -1.16
CA ILE A 197 -20.37 -1.53 -2.38
C ILE A 197 -19.04 -0.93 -2.87
N GLY A 198 -18.04 -1.78 -3.10
CA GLY A 198 -16.77 -1.43 -3.70
C GLY A 198 -16.77 -1.51 -5.25
N PRO A 199 -15.63 -1.22 -5.88
CA PRO A 199 -15.45 -1.41 -7.32
C PRO A 199 -15.40 -2.89 -7.71
N GLY A 200 -15.50 -3.17 -9.01
CA GLY A 200 -15.34 -4.51 -9.58
C GLY A 200 -15.85 -4.55 -11.01
N ASN A 201 -15.12 -5.23 -11.90
CA ASN A 201 -15.43 -5.28 -13.32
C ASN A 201 -16.53 -6.30 -13.64
N TRP A 202 -16.46 -7.49 -13.02
CA TRP A 202 -17.46 -8.56 -13.20
C TRP A 202 -18.59 -8.50 -12.19
N ALA A 203 -18.24 -8.16 -10.93
CA ALA A 203 -19.19 -7.97 -9.85
C ALA A 203 -18.68 -6.88 -8.92
N ARG A 204 -19.55 -6.02 -8.44
CA ARG A 204 -19.21 -5.00 -7.46
C ARG A 204 -19.00 -5.66 -6.10
N GLN A 205 -17.78 -5.51 -5.55
CA GLN A 205 -17.35 -6.22 -4.36
C GLN A 205 -17.97 -5.63 -3.10
N ARG A 206 -18.62 -6.48 -2.29
CA ARG A 206 -19.16 -6.13 -0.97
C ARG A 206 -18.57 -6.95 0.17
N HIS A 207 -17.70 -7.89 -0.14
CA HIS A 207 -17.18 -8.82 0.87
C HIS A 207 -15.69 -9.10 0.69
N GLU A 208 -15.09 -9.60 1.76
CA GLU A 208 -13.79 -10.26 1.77
C GLU A 208 -13.96 -11.66 2.36
N LEU A 209 -13.04 -12.56 2.02
CA LEU A 209 -13.05 -13.94 2.45
C LEU A 209 -12.03 -14.15 3.56
N LEU A 210 -12.41 -14.88 4.61
CA LEU A 210 -11.51 -15.41 5.60
C LEU A 210 -11.47 -16.93 5.41
N LEU A 211 -10.44 -17.39 4.70
CA LEU A 211 -10.28 -18.81 4.37
C LEU A 211 -9.85 -19.60 5.61
N VAL A 212 -10.40 -20.77 5.81
CA VAL A 212 -10.06 -21.68 6.89
C VAL A 212 -9.36 -22.89 6.31
N GLY A 213 -8.12 -23.12 6.74
CA GLY A 213 -7.33 -24.29 6.37
C GLY A 213 -6.87 -25.07 7.59
N THR A 214 -6.62 -26.37 7.44
CA THR A 214 -6.05 -27.20 8.51
C THR A 214 -4.83 -27.96 8.03
N ARG A 215 -3.90 -28.16 8.96
CA ARG A 215 -2.71 -29.00 8.81
C ARG A 215 -2.73 -30.10 9.87
N GLY A 216 -2.32 -31.31 9.52
CA GLY A 216 -2.35 -32.46 10.43
C GLY A 216 -3.76 -32.86 10.87
N GLN A 217 -3.87 -33.44 12.04
CA GLN A 217 -5.13 -33.97 12.61
C GLN A 217 -5.89 -32.91 13.43
N MET A 218 -6.04 -31.70 12.86
CA MET A 218 -6.73 -30.59 13.54
C MET A 218 -8.21 -30.92 13.76
N ARG A 219 -8.66 -30.76 15.00
CA ARG A 219 -10.06 -30.98 15.38
C ARG A 219 -10.93 -29.79 14.96
N THR A 220 -12.16 -30.08 14.55
CA THR A 220 -13.19 -29.07 14.36
C THR A 220 -13.58 -28.46 15.71
N PRO A 221 -14.01 -27.20 15.77
CA PRO A 221 -14.59 -26.62 16.97
C PRO A 221 -15.80 -27.44 17.44
N TYR A 222 -16.10 -27.38 18.73
CA TYR A 222 -17.35 -27.94 19.24
C TYR A 222 -18.55 -27.28 18.55
N GLU A 223 -19.64 -27.98 18.44
CA GLU A 223 -20.82 -27.53 17.68
C GLU A 223 -21.32 -26.15 18.13
N GLN A 224 -21.40 -25.93 19.43
CA GLN A 224 -21.81 -24.66 20.03
C GLN A 224 -20.81 -23.50 19.81
N ASP A 225 -19.57 -23.79 19.45
CA ASP A 225 -18.49 -22.82 19.27
C ASP A 225 -18.12 -22.63 17.79
N ARG A 226 -18.80 -23.33 16.89
CA ARG A 226 -18.62 -23.14 15.45
C ARG A 226 -19.12 -21.76 15.05
N PRO A 227 -18.26 -20.94 14.41
CA PRO A 227 -18.66 -19.61 13.98
C PRO A 227 -19.70 -19.69 12.86
N ASP A 228 -20.61 -18.73 12.82
CA ASP A 228 -21.40 -18.43 11.63
C ASP A 228 -20.45 -18.02 10.50
N SER A 229 -20.76 -18.44 9.28
CA SER A 229 -19.96 -18.14 8.10
C SER A 229 -20.07 -16.69 7.60
N VAL A 230 -21.03 -15.91 8.08
CA VAL A 230 -21.23 -14.52 7.69
C VAL A 230 -20.87 -13.59 8.85
N ILE A 231 -19.97 -12.63 8.54
CA ILE A 231 -19.60 -11.53 9.43
C ILE A 231 -20.15 -10.24 8.83
N GLU A 232 -21.09 -9.60 9.51
CA GLU A 232 -21.62 -8.29 9.11
C GLU A 232 -20.98 -7.19 9.97
N ALA A 233 -20.07 -6.43 9.40
CA ALA A 233 -19.39 -5.37 10.13
C ALA A 233 -18.99 -4.20 9.21
N PRO A 234 -19.00 -2.95 9.70
CA PRO A 234 -18.50 -1.81 8.96
C PRO A 234 -16.97 -1.94 8.75
N ARG A 235 -16.45 -1.19 7.77
CA ARG A 235 -15.00 -1.05 7.60
C ARG A 235 -14.42 -0.25 8.75
N GLY A 236 -13.35 -0.76 9.35
CA GLY A 236 -12.52 -0.02 10.28
C GLY A 236 -11.61 1.01 9.59
N ARG A 237 -10.83 1.76 10.38
CA ARG A 237 -9.77 2.63 9.85
C ARG A 237 -8.65 1.79 9.22
N HIS A 238 -8.06 2.28 8.12
CA HIS A 238 -6.86 1.69 7.50
C HIS A 238 -6.94 0.19 7.18
N SER A 239 -8.07 -0.28 6.64
CA SER A 239 -8.30 -1.70 6.28
C SER A 239 -8.29 -2.68 7.46
N ALA A 240 -8.49 -2.20 8.70
CA ALA A 240 -8.61 -3.08 9.86
C ALA A 240 -9.70 -4.12 9.66
N LYS A 241 -9.37 -5.37 9.97
CA LYS A 241 -10.33 -6.47 9.92
C LYS A 241 -11.32 -6.36 11.08
N PRO A 242 -12.54 -6.90 10.93
CA PRO A 242 -13.57 -6.77 11.96
C PRO A 242 -13.20 -7.52 13.24
N GLU A 243 -13.43 -6.88 14.38
CA GLU A 243 -13.22 -7.47 15.72
C GLU A 243 -13.97 -8.80 15.88
N ASP A 244 -15.14 -8.90 15.29
CA ASP A 244 -15.97 -10.11 15.33
C ASP A 244 -15.25 -11.35 14.76
N ALA A 245 -14.32 -11.16 13.80
CA ALA A 245 -13.52 -12.27 13.29
C ALA A 245 -12.62 -12.86 14.39
N TYR A 246 -11.95 -12.01 15.15
CA TYR A 246 -11.09 -12.44 16.27
C TYR A 246 -11.92 -13.14 17.36
N LEU A 247 -13.05 -12.54 17.76
CA LEU A 247 -13.91 -13.09 18.80
C LEU A 247 -14.45 -14.49 18.42
N ARG A 248 -14.82 -14.70 17.17
CA ARG A 248 -15.26 -16.01 16.66
C ARG A 248 -14.13 -17.04 16.69
N ILE A 249 -12.92 -16.65 16.29
CA ILE A 249 -11.75 -17.50 16.31
C ILE A 249 -11.37 -17.87 17.75
N GLU A 250 -11.35 -16.92 18.65
CA GLU A 250 -11.04 -17.13 20.06
C GLU A 250 -12.04 -18.05 20.76
N ARG A 251 -13.31 -17.87 20.43
CA ARG A 251 -14.37 -18.76 20.92
C ARG A 251 -14.23 -20.18 20.37
N ALA A 252 -13.93 -20.31 19.09
CA ALA A 252 -13.78 -21.61 18.42
C ALA A 252 -12.54 -22.38 18.92
N TYR A 253 -11.48 -21.67 19.30
CA TYR A 253 -10.18 -22.23 19.68
C TYR A 253 -9.55 -21.48 20.87
N PRO A 254 -10.16 -21.54 22.07
CA PRO A 254 -9.68 -20.75 23.21
C PRO A 254 -8.27 -21.14 23.66
N GLU A 255 -7.93 -22.43 23.62
CA GLU A 255 -6.70 -22.99 24.21
C GLU A 255 -5.52 -23.02 23.27
N LEU A 256 -5.68 -22.70 21.97
CA LEU A 256 -4.59 -22.79 21.03
C LEU A 256 -3.61 -21.62 21.19
N THR A 257 -2.33 -21.88 20.99
CA THR A 257 -1.30 -20.83 20.82
C THR A 257 -1.54 -20.11 19.50
N LYS A 258 -1.65 -18.78 19.56
CA LYS A 258 -2.11 -17.95 18.46
C LYS A 258 -1.02 -17.02 17.95
N CYS A 259 -0.84 -16.98 16.63
CA CYS A 259 0.06 -16.03 15.97
C CYS A 259 -0.70 -15.26 14.87
N GLU A 260 -0.62 -13.95 14.91
CA GLU A 260 -1.08 -13.06 13.86
C GLU A 260 0.10 -12.65 12.99
N LEU A 261 0.06 -13.02 11.72
CA LEU A 261 1.05 -12.63 10.71
C LEU A 261 0.57 -11.39 9.95
N PHE A 262 1.51 -10.50 9.63
CA PHE A 262 1.24 -9.19 9.01
C PHE A 262 0.39 -8.27 9.88
N ALA A 263 0.54 -8.42 11.19
CA ALA A 263 -0.16 -7.64 12.20
C ALA A 263 0.20 -6.15 12.15
N ARG A 264 -0.73 -5.32 12.60
CA ARG A 264 -0.56 -3.86 12.69
C ARG A 264 -0.98 -3.34 14.06
N GLY A 265 -0.23 -2.34 14.53
CA GLY A 265 -0.54 -1.70 15.81
C GLY A 265 -0.21 -2.57 17.03
N VAL A 266 -1.00 -2.42 18.09
CA VAL A 266 -0.76 -3.12 19.36
C VAL A 266 -1.22 -4.58 19.25
N PRO A 267 -0.37 -5.54 19.65
CA PRO A 267 -0.74 -6.95 19.66
C PRO A 267 -1.98 -7.22 20.53
N ARG A 268 -2.84 -8.09 20.04
CA ARG A 268 -4.02 -8.53 20.79
C ARG A 268 -3.60 -9.38 22.01
N PRO A 269 -4.21 -9.20 23.20
CA PRO A 269 -3.89 -10.02 24.37
C PRO A 269 -4.03 -11.52 24.08
N GLY A 270 -3.00 -12.30 24.44
CA GLY A 270 -2.97 -13.75 24.18
C GLY A 270 -2.55 -14.15 22.76
N TRP A 271 -2.18 -13.20 21.91
CA TRP A 271 -1.67 -13.43 20.57
C TRP A 271 -0.22 -12.99 20.45
N THR A 272 0.58 -13.77 19.77
CA THR A 272 1.88 -13.30 19.25
C THR A 272 1.62 -12.61 17.93
N ALA A 273 2.18 -11.41 17.74
CA ALA A 273 2.00 -10.63 16.53
C ALA A 273 3.33 -10.46 15.78
N TRP A 274 3.28 -10.57 14.45
CA TRP A 274 4.40 -10.31 13.58
C TRP A 274 3.98 -9.45 12.38
N GLY A 275 4.73 -8.38 12.12
CA GLY A 275 4.51 -7.47 11.00
C GLY A 275 5.38 -6.23 11.11
N ASN A 276 5.51 -5.48 10.03
CA ASN A 276 6.32 -4.26 9.96
C ASN A 276 5.73 -3.08 10.74
N GLU A 277 4.42 -3.13 11.02
CA GLU A 277 3.65 -2.06 11.65
C GLU A 277 3.22 -2.44 13.09
N VAL A 278 3.78 -3.51 13.65
CA VAL A 278 3.52 -3.88 15.04
C VAL A 278 4.20 -2.88 15.96
N THR A 279 3.43 -2.31 16.88
CA THR A 279 3.93 -1.43 17.94
C THR A 279 4.19 -2.26 19.21
N PRO A 280 5.36 -2.10 19.85
CA PRO A 280 5.70 -2.79 21.11
C PRO A 280 4.73 -2.50 22.24
#